data_3e4a88d1a3d1706843d49befca9328b8
#
_entry.id   3e4a88d1a3d1706843d49befca9328b8
#
_cell.length_a   1.000
_cell.length_b   1.000
_cell.length_c   1.000
_cell.angle_alpha   90.00
_cell.angle_beta   90.00
_cell.angle_gamma   90.00
#
_symmetry.space_group_name_H-M   'P 1'
#
loop_
_entity.id
_entity.type
_entity.pdbx_description
1 polymer ?
#
loop_
_entity_poly.entity_id
_entity_poly.type
_entity_poly.pdbx_seq_one_letter_code
_entity_poly.pdbx_strand_id
1 'polypeptide(L)'
;MRRFVKGVVCAIGLTLAAPAFADTDIKFALDWKFEGPSAPYFVAIDKGFYKAEGLNVTIDSGPGSVAGIARVAAGTYPLGFFDINSLVKFHDQNPDKGVKAVMMVYDKPPFSIVTLAKTGITKPKDLEGKVLGAPAPDGAYAQWKAFVKENGIDATKVTVENVGFPVREPMLADGKVDAITGFSFSSYFNLLQKGIKPEDVKVMLMADYGLVLYGNAVIVNEAFAKANPAAVAGFVRATIKGIIYTVANPEDAIKSVMKRNETGDEKVELARLKMAIKDNIATEWVTKNGVGGIDRDRMNKSIDQIAVTYDFKNKQPVAVDIFTEEFLPPAAERKLK
;
A
#
# COMPACT_ATOMS: atom_id res chain seq x y z
N MET A 1 76.33 5.69 42.69
CA MET A 1 75.04 6.36 42.62
C MET A 1 74.55 6.27 41.19
N ARG A 2 73.64 5.31 40.88
CA ARG A 2 73.00 5.14 39.53
C ARG A 2 71.59 5.67 39.59
N ARG A 3 71.29 6.74 38.86
CA ARG A 3 69.94 7.30 38.76
C ARG A 3 69.19 6.54 37.65
N PHE A 4 68.09 5.88 38.03
CA PHE A 4 67.10 5.31 37.10
C PHE A 4 66.16 6.42 36.66
N VAL A 5 66.11 6.69 35.35
CA VAL A 5 65.10 7.52 34.70
C VAL A 5 63.95 6.60 34.29
N LYS A 6 62.76 6.77 34.90
CA LYS A 6 61.53 6.09 34.52
C LYS A 6 60.89 6.86 33.36
N GLY A 7 60.95 6.30 32.16
CA GLY A 7 60.22 6.83 31.00
C GLY A 7 58.75 6.49 31.14
N VAL A 8 57.90 7.51 31.09
CA VAL A 8 56.42 7.38 31.01
C VAL A 8 56.07 7.32 29.51
N VAL A 9 55.59 6.17 29.05
CA VAL A 9 55.03 6.01 27.70
C VAL A 9 53.55 6.41 27.77
N CYS A 10 53.19 7.59 27.24
CA CYS A 10 51.81 7.98 26.98
C CYS A 10 51.31 7.28 25.72
N ALA A 11 50.48 6.27 25.87
CA ALA A 11 49.71 5.68 24.76
C ALA A 11 48.60 6.63 24.36
N ILE A 12 48.77 7.34 23.24
CA ILE A 12 47.70 8.15 22.62
C ILE A 12 46.75 7.17 21.92
N GLY A 13 45.61 6.88 22.53
CA GLY A 13 44.51 6.14 21.90
C GLY A 13 43.88 7.00 20.80
N LEU A 14 44.14 6.69 19.52
CA LEU A 14 43.38 7.23 18.40
C LEU A 14 41.98 6.61 18.44
N THR A 15 41.00 7.35 18.96
CA THR A 15 39.58 7.05 18.72
C THR A 15 39.27 7.42 17.27
N LEU A 16 39.17 6.42 16.42
CA LEU A 16 38.56 6.58 15.09
C LEU A 16 37.11 6.97 15.27
N ALA A 17 36.79 8.27 15.21
CA ALA A 17 35.43 8.75 15.09
C ALA A 17 34.91 8.25 13.71
N ALA A 18 33.97 7.31 13.73
CA ALA A 18 33.24 6.94 12.53
C ALA A 18 32.56 8.21 11.99
N PRO A 19 32.62 8.47 10.66
CA PRO A 19 31.96 9.61 10.08
C PRO A 19 30.46 9.49 10.39
N ALA A 20 29.89 10.48 11.09
CA ALA A 20 28.46 10.63 11.25
C ALA A 20 27.93 11.03 9.86
N PHE A 21 27.43 10.06 9.11
CA PHE A 21 26.66 10.37 7.90
C PHE A 21 25.40 11.10 8.34
N ALA A 22 25.13 12.27 7.73
CA ALA A 22 23.86 12.96 7.92
C ALA A 22 22.73 12.02 7.47
N ASP A 23 21.61 12.01 8.22
CA ASP A 23 20.45 11.22 7.86
C ASP A 23 19.96 11.61 6.45
N THR A 24 19.52 10.62 5.68
CA THR A 24 18.91 10.86 4.37
C THR A 24 17.44 11.24 4.56
N ASP A 25 17.05 12.42 4.08
CA ASP A 25 15.65 12.84 4.09
C ASP A 25 14.85 12.07 3.04
N ILE A 26 13.74 11.46 3.46
CA ILE A 26 12.80 10.75 2.58
C ILE A 26 11.40 11.29 2.78
N LYS A 27 10.82 11.85 1.70
CA LYS A 27 9.40 12.13 1.60
C LYS A 27 8.68 10.91 1.08
N PHE A 28 7.75 10.35 1.86
CA PHE A 28 6.97 9.17 1.51
C PHE A 28 5.50 9.54 1.32
N ALA A 29 4.91 9.20 0.18
CA ALA A 29 3.50 9.45 -0.09
C ALA A 29 2.66 8.20 0.13
N LEU A 30 1.56 8.33 0.87
CA LEU A 30 0.49 7.33 0.91
C LEU A 30 -0.52 7.60 -0.22
N ASP A 31 -1.29 6.58 -0.57
CA ASP A 31 -2.38 6.69 -1.54
C ASP A 31 -3.64 7.34 -0.94
N TRP A 32 -3.76 7.34 0.39
CA TRP A 32 -4.97 7.75 1.10
C TRP A 32 -4.68 8.55 2.36
N LYS A 33 -5.74 8.83 3.10
CA LYS A 33 -5.72 9.50 4.41
C LYS A 33 -4.98 8.65 5.44
N PHE A 34 -4.65 9.27 6.56
CA PHE A 34 -4.07 8.61 7.72
C PHE A 34 -5.15 7.81 8.47
N GLU A 35 -5.44 6.63 7.97
CA GLU A 35 -6.34 5.65 8.58
C GLU A 35 -5.54 4.51 9.23
N GLY A 36 -6.21 3.61 9.95
CA GLY A 36 -5.58 2.50 10.65
C GLY A 36 -4.51 1.73 9.86
N PRO A 37 -4.75 1.38 8.58
CA PRO A 37 -3.77 0.66 7.77
C PRO A 37 -2.45 1.40 7.49
N SER A 38 -2.36 2.71 7.78
CA SER A 38 -1.09 3.45 7.72
C SER A 38 -0.18 3.26 8.95
N ALA A 39 -0.65 2.54 9.98
CA ALA A 39 0.06 2.30 11.23
C ALA A 39 1.51 1.79 11.05
N PRO A 40 1.83 0.84 10.15
CA PRO A 40 3.19 0.34 10.00
C PRO A 40 4.23 1.42 9.75
N TYR A 41 3.88 2.41 8.94
CA TYR A 41 4.79 3.51 8.57
C TYR A 41 5.01 4.47 9.72
N PHE A 42 3.96 4.80 10.47
CA PHE A 42 4.05 5.67 11.64
C PHE A 42 4.71 4.98 12.83
N VAL A 43 4.48 3.68 13.00
CA VAL A 43 5.22 2.86 13.97
C VAL A 43 6.71 2.87 13.64
N ALA A 44 7.09 2.76 12.36
CA ALA A 44 8.50 2.80 11.97
C ALA A 44 9.15 4.16 12.27
N ILE A 45 8.41 5.27 12.21
CA ILE A 45 8.87 6.58 12.70
C ILE A 45 8.96 6.58 14.23
N ASP A 46 7.86 6.29 14.93
CA ASP A 46 7.73 6.47 16.38
C ASP A 46 8.62 5.52 17.20
N LYS A 47 8.88 4.32 16.67
CA LYS A 47 9.83 3.33 17.25
C LYS A 47 11.29 3.57 16.81
N GLY A 48 11.53 4.57 15.96
CA GLY A 48 12.88 4.92 15.53
C GLY A 48 13.48 3.94 14.50
N PHE A 49 12.67 3.08 13.84
CA PHE A 49 13.20 2.08 12.91
C PHE A 49 13.83 2.75 11.68
N TYR A 50 13.24 3.83 11.15
CA TYR A 50 13.86 4.61 10.07
C TYR A 50 15.13 5.32 10.55
N LYS A 51 15.09 5.89 11.74
CA LYS A 51 16.27 6.57 12.32
C LYS A 51 17.45 5.63 12.50
N ALA A 52 17.19 4.39 12.91
CA ALA A 52 18.23 3.36 13.03
C ALA A 52 18.88 2.97 11.69
N GLU A 53 18.23 3.27 10.58
CA GLU A 53 18.76 3.08 9.21
C GLU A 53 19.36 4.40 8.64
N GLY A 54 19.52 5.46 9.47
CA GLY A 54 20.04 6.75 9.04
C GLY A 54 19.05 7.52 8.14
N LEU A 55 17.74 7.36 8.36
CA LEU A 55 16.70 7.97 7.56
C LEU A 55 15.84 8.93 8.39
N ASN A 56 15.57 10.10 7.84
CA ASN A 56 14.57 11.04 8.33
C ASN A 56 13.35 11.00 7.40
N VAL A 57 12.29 10.28 7.83
CA VAL A 57 11.12 10.03 6.98
C VAL A 57 9.96 10.93 7.35
N THR A 58 9.44 11.66 6.36
CA THR A 58 8.18 12.39 6.45
C THR A 58 7.12 11.72 5.57
N ILE A 59 5.86 11.71 6.02
CA ILE A 59 4.77 11.00 5.34
C ILE A 59 3.65 11.96 5.03
N ASP A 60 3.23 11.98 3.76
CA ASP A 60 2.09 12.76 3.29
C ASP A 60 0.95 11.84 2.87
N SER A 61 -0.29 12.27 3.11
CA SER A 61 -1.48 11.62 2.56
C SER A 61 -1.62 11.90 1.05
N GLY A 62 -2.33 11.03 0.33
CA GLY A 62 -2.46 11.13 -1.12
C GLY A 62 -3.89 11.10 -1.64
N PRO A 63 -4.06 11.47 -2.93
CA PRO A 63 -5.36 11.55 -3.60
C PRO A 63 -5.71 10.27 -4.40
N GLY A 64 -5.17 9.12 -4.03
CA GLY A 64 -5.34 7.85 -4.73
C GLY A 64 -4.08 7.38 -5.48
N SER A 65 -4.04 6.07 -5.78
CA SER A 65 -2.85 5.41 -6.32
C SER A 65 -2.43 5.93 -7.69
N VAL A 66 -3.36 6.14 -8.61
CA VAL A 66 -3.04 6.58 -9.98
C VAL A 66 -2.32 7.94 -9.99
N ALA A 67 -2.83 8.90 -9.21
CA ALA A 67 -2.21 10.22 -9.10
C ALA A 67 -0.89 10.17 -8.31
N GLY A 68 -0.78 9.29 -7.31
CA GLY A 68 0.41 9.13 -6.49
C GLY A 68 1.61 8.59 -7.28
N ILE A 69 1.40 7.58 -8.14
CA ILE A 69 2.44 7.01 -9.01
C ILE A 69 3.05 8.09 -9.90
N ALA A 70 2.23 8.95 -10.48
CA ALA A 70 2.70 10.06 -11.32
C ALA A 70 3.60 11.04 -10.54
N ARG A 71 3.34 11.27 -9.25
CA ARG A 71 4.17 12.11 -8.39
C ARG A 71 5.53 11.47 -8.07
N VAL A 72 5.56 10.13 -7.87
CA VAL A 72 6.84 9.40 -7.72
C VAL A 72 7.62 9.44 -9.02
N ALA A 73 6.98 9.22 -10.16
CA ALA A 73 7.60 9.31 -11.47
C ALA A 73 8.21 10.69 -11.77
N ALA A 74 7.53 11.75 -11.31
CA ALA A 74 8.01 13.12 -11.44
C ALA A 74 9.13 13.49 -10.44
N GLY A 75 9.49 12.59 -9.50
CA GLY A 75 10.50 12.86 -8.47
C GLY A 75 10.03 13.75 -7.31
N THR A 76 8.73 14.08 -7.23
CA THR A 76 8.16 14.85 -6.11
C THR A 76 8.28 14.06 -4.80
N TYR A 77 8.15 12.75 -4.87
CA TYR A 77 8.39 11.80 -3.81
C TYR A 77 9.38 10.75 -4.28
N PRO A 78 10.44 10.46 -3.53
CA PRO A 78 11.36 9.36 -3.89
C PRO A 78 10.70 7.98 -3.76
N LEU A 79 9.78 7.81 -2.80
CA LEU A 79 9.01 6.60 -2.57
C LEU A 79 7.55 6.91 -2.28
N GLY A 80 6.68 5.94 -2.54
CA GLY A 80 5.27 6.03 -2.18
C GLY A 80 4.61 4.65 -2.07
N PHE A 81 3.40 4.60 -1.52
CA PHE A 81 2.62 3.40 -1.31
C PHE A 81 1.38 3.42 -2.20
N PHE A 82 1.38 2.61 -3.26
CA PHE A 82 0.35 2.66 -4.31
C PHE A 82 0.06 1.28 -4.90
N ASP A 83 -1.11 1.17 -5.57
CA ASP A 83 -1.55 -0.03 -6.27
C ASP A 83 -0.58 -0.46 -7.38
N ILE A 84 -0.09 -1.71 -7.30
CA ILE A 84 0.87 -2.23 -8.27
C ILE A 84 0.24 -2.46 -9.65
N ASN A 85 -1.07 -2.71 -9.72
CA ASN A 85 -1.75 -2.92 -11.00
C ASN A 85 -1.91 -1.60 -11.78
N SER A 86 -2.08 -0.50 -11.05
CA SER A 86 -1.99 0.85 -11.63
C SER A 86 -0.57 1.18 -12.09
N LEU A 87 0.48 0.66 -11.40
CA LEU A 87 1.86 0.79 -11.84
C LEU A 87 2.11 0.04 -13.16
N VAL A 88 1.56 -1.16 -13.34
CA VAL A 88 1.63 -1.92 -14.60
C VAL A 88 1.12 -1.08 -15.79
N LYS A 89 -0.05 -0.44 -15.62
CA LYS A 89 -0.62 0.44 -16.66
C LYS A 89 0.19 1.71 -16.86
N PHE A 90 0.68 2.30 -15.76
CA PHE A 90 1.52 3.49 -15.82
C PHE A 90 2.82 3.25 -16.59
N HIS A 91 3.45 2.10 -16.38
CA HIS A 91 4.68 1.69 -17.07
C HIS A 91 4.50 1.65 -18.60
N ASP A 92 3.39 1.10 -19.08
CA ASP A 92 3.06 1.10 -20.51
C ASP A 92 2.79 2.51 -21.06
N GLN A 93 2.06 3.33 -20.29
CA GLN A 93 1.70 4.70 -20.72
C GLN A 93 2.87 5.67 -20.70
N ASN A 94 3.91 5.38 -19.92
CA ASN A 94 5.05 6.25 -19.64
C ASN A 94 6.37 5.46 -19.65
N PRO A 95 6.78 4.87 -20.78
CA PRO A 95 7.94 3.97 -20.85
C PRO A 95 9.26 4.64 -20.45
N ASP A 96 9.35 5.97 -20.57
CA ASP A 96 10.55 6.75 -20.21
C ASP A 96 10.58 7.15 -18.72
N LYS A 97 9.56 6.78 -17.94
CA LYS A 97 9.46 7.12 -16.53
C LYS A 97 9.81 5.93 -15.65
N GLY A 98 11.04 5.94 -15.12
CA GLY A 98 11.55 4.88 -14.26
C GLY A 98 10.89 4.88 -12.88
N VAL A 99 9.91 3.99 -12.69
CA VAL A 99 9.27 3.70 -11.39
C VAL A 99 9.13 2.19 -11.23
N LYS A 100 9.42 1.66 -10.04
CA LYS A 100 9.39 0.22 -9.78
C LYS A 100 8.90 -0.08 -8.37
N ALA A 101 8.19 -1.18 -8.19
CA ALA A 101 7.83 -1.67 -6.88
C ALA A 101 9.01 -2.41 -6.24
N VAL A 102 9.25 -2.18 -4.94
CA VAL A 102 10.38 -2.73 -4.18
C VAL A 102 9.95 -3.52 -2.94
N MET A 103 8.68 -3.43 -2.55
CA MET A 103 8.15 -4.17 -1.42
C MET A 103 6.63 -4.30 -1.55
N MET A 104 6.10 -5.51 -1.56
CA MET A 104 4.66 -5.77 -1.50
C MET A 104 4.15 -5.58 -0.08
N VAL A 105 3.03 -4.86 0.09
CA VAL A 105 2.41 -4.66 1.40
C VAL A 105 1.06 -5.35 1.48
N TYR A 106 0.19 -5.14 0.50
CA TYR A 106 -1.08 -5.86 0.43
C TYR A 106 -0.95 -7.06 -0.52
N ASP A 107 -0.63 -8.22 0.05
CA ASP A 107 -0.57 -9.48 -0.70
C ASP A 107 -1.93 -9.80 -1.34
N LYS A 108 -3.04 -9.64 -0.60
CA LYS A 108 -4.40 -9.70 -1.15
C LYS A 108 -4.94 -8.26 -1.25
N PRO A 109 -5.39 -7.82 -2.44
CA PRO A 109 -5.86 -6.45 -2.61
C PRO A 109 -7.17 -6.19 -1.85
N PRO A 110 -7.35 -5.00 -1.25
CA PRO A 110 -8.60 -4.59 -0.61
C PRO A 110 -9.65 -4.10 -1.62
N PHE A 111 -9.42 -4.27 -2.91
CA PHE A 111 -10.34 -3.81 -3.96
C PHE A 111 -11.69 -4.48 -3.83
N SER A 112 -12.73 -3.68 -3.74
CA SER A 112 -14.07 -4.18 -3.51
C SER A 112 -15.13 -3.37 -4.26
N ILE A 113 -16.26 -4.04 -4.48
CA ILE A 113 -17.56 -3.42 -4.69
C ILE A 113 -18.27 -3.45 -3.33
N VAL A 114 -18.71 -2.29 -2.88
CA VAL A 114 -19.46 -2.14 -1.63
C VAL A 114 -20.86 -1.67 -1.97
N THR A 115 -21.86 -2.31 -1.37
CA THR A 115 -23.28 -2.02 -1.58
C THR A 115 -24.06 -2.19 -0.27
N LEU A 116 -25.33 -1.85 -0.27
CA LEU A 116 -26.22 -2.03 0.86
C LEU A 116 -27.21 -3.16 0.60
N ALA A 117 -27.60 -3.89 1.64
CA ALA A 117 -28.56 -5.01 1.55
C ALA A 117 -29.86 -4.61 0.83
N LYS A 118 -30.34 -3.37 1.03
CA LYS A 118 -31.55 -2.83 0.38
C LYS A 118 -31.48 -2.75 -1.14
N THR A 119 -30.28 -2.78 -1.77
CA THR A 119 -30.13 -2.71 -3.23
C THR A 119 -30.39 -4.03 -3.93
N GLY A 120 -30.40 -5.15 -3.18
CA GLY A 120 -30.59 -6.50 -3.72
C GLY A 120 -29.35 -7.07 -4.44
N ILE A 121 -28.20 -6.35 -4.42
CA ILE A 121 -26.95 -6.81 -5.01
C ILE A 121 -26.29 -7.83 -4.08
N THR A 122 -26.17 -9.07 -4.50
CA THR A 122 -25.59 -10.18 -3.74
C THR A 122 -24.40 -10.84 -4.42
N LYS A 123 -24.27 -10.65 -5.73
CA LYS A 123 -23.18 -11.19 -6.57
C LYS A 123 -22.83 -10.17 -7.67
N PRO A 124 -21.65 -10.29 -8.31
CA PRO A 124 -21.20 -9.34 -9.33
C PRO A 124 -22.22 -9.08 -10.46
N LYS A 125 -22.89 -10.11 -10.92
CA LYS A 125 -23.87 -10.01 -12.03
C LYS A 125 -25.08 -9.12 -11.69
N ASP A 126 -25.41 -8.96 -10.40
CA ASP A 126 -26.54 -8.13 -9.97
C ASP A 126 -26.26 -6.62 -10.13
N LEU A 127 -25.05 -6.24 -10.53
CA LEU A 127 -24.71 -4.86 -10.88
C LEU A 127 -25.34 -4.41 -12.23
N GLU A 128 -25.77 -5.32 -13.08
CA GLU A 128 -26.48 -4.95 -14.30
C GLU A 128 -27.81 -4.22 -13.98
N GLY A 129 -28.03 -3.08 -14.61
CA GLY A 129 -29.15 -2.19 -14.33
C GLY A 129 -28.96 -1.26 -13.13
N LYS A 130 -27.74 -1.25 -12.53
CA LYS A 130 -27.43 -0.46 -11.33
C LYS A 130 -26.50 0.70 -11.63
N VAL A 131 -26.43 1.63 -10.68
CA VAL A 131 -25.53 2.79 -10.67
C VAL A 131 -24.34 2.50 -9.77
N LEU A 132 -23.13 2.52 -10.34
CA LEU A 132 -21.86 2.35 -9.64
C LEU A 132 -21.15 3.70 -9.46
N GLY A 133 -21.02 4.17 -8.22
CA GLY A 133 -20.24 5.36 -7.90
C GLY A 133 -18.74 5.01 -7.79
N ALA A 134 -17.90 5.60 -8.63
CA ALA A 134 -16.48 5.27 -8.68
C ALA A 134 -15.60 6.51 -8.87
N PRO A 135 -14.63 6.79 -7.96
CA PRO A 135 -13.67 7.86 -8.15
C PRO A 135 -12.68 7.49 -9.26
N ALA A 136 -12.46 8.39 -10.24
CA ALA A 136 -11.56 8.13 -11.36
C ALA A 136 -10.11 7.77 -10.94
N PRO A 137 -9.50 8.37 -9.89
CA PRO A 137 -8.13 8.05 -9.46
C PRO A 137 -8.04 6.85 -8.49
N ASP A 138 -9.15 6.14 -8.21
CA ASP A 138 -9.21 5.01 -7.28
C ASP A 138 -8.55 3.75 -7.85
N GLY A 139 -7.65 3.14 -7.08
CA GLY A 139 -7.00 1.88 -7.44
C GLY A 139 -7.99 0.73 -7.62
N ALA A 140 -9.08 0.68 -6.83
CA ALA A 140 -10.12 -0.33 -7.00
C ALA A 140 -10.90 -0.13 -8.30
N TYR A 141 -11.26 1.12 -8.63
CA TYR A 141 -11.93 1.41 -9.91
C TYR A 141 -11.06 1.11 -11.13
N ALA A 142 -9.75 1.30 -11.01
CA ALA A 142 -8.81 0.95 -12.06
C ALA A 142 -8.91 -0.53 -12.50
N GLN A 143 -9.45 -1.41 -11.65
CA GLN A 143 -9.65 -2.84 -11.93
C GLN A 143 -11.06 -3.19 -12.40
N TRP A 144 -11.97 -2.21 -12.52
CA TRP A 144 -13.37 -2.43 -12.90
C TRP A 144 -13.54 -3.23 -14.18
N LYS A 145 -12.81 -2.88 -15.24
CA LYS A 145 -12.89 -3.57 -16.53
C LYS A 145 -12.52 -5.05 -16.42
N ALA A 146 -11.44 -5.37 -15.67
CA ALA A 146 -11.02 -6.74 -15.43
C ALA A 146 -12.08 -7.50 -14.61
N PHE A 147 -12.64 -6.87 -13.58
CA PHE A 147 -13.71 -7.45 -12.76
C PHE A 147 -14.97 -7.76 -13.59
N VAL A 148 -15.39 -6.84 -14.44
CA VAL A 148 -16.52 -7.01 -15.38
C VAL A 148 -16.29 -8.21 -16.29
N LYS A 149 -15.11 -8.31 -16.89
CA LYS A 149 -14.76 -9.39 -17.82
C LYS A 149 -14.75 -10.74 -17.11
N GLU A 150 -14.10 -10.83 -15.94
CA GLU A 150 -13.98 -12.06 -15.17
C GLU A 150 -15.34 -12.61 -14.75
N ASN A 151 -16.27 -11.71 -14.40
CA ASN A 151 -17.59 -12.09 -13.87
C ASN A 151 -18.70 -12.08 -14.93
N GLY A 152 -18.37 -11.90 -16.21
CA GLY A 152 -19.32 -11.90 -17.33
C GLY A 152 -20.42 -10.83 -17.19
N ILE A 153 -20.10 -9.67 -16.57
CA ILE A 153 -21.02 -8.55 -16.43
C ILE A 153 -21.14 -7.84 -17.79
N ASP A 154 -22.34 -7.52 -18.21
CA ASP A 154 -22.56 -6.62 -19.34
C ASP A 154 -22.35 -5.17 -18.88
N ALA A 155 -21.14 -4.62 -19.14
CA ALA A 155 -20.78 -3.28 -18.72
C ALA A 155 -21.70 -2.20 -19.29
N THR A 156 -22.36 -2.44 -20.43
CA THR A 156 -23.28 -1.47 -21.05
C THR A 156 -24.57 -1.28 -20.24
N LYS A 157 -24.85 -2.22 -19.34
CA LYS A 157 -25.99 -2.17 -18.41
C LYS A 157 -25.65 -1.56 -17.05
N VAL A 158 -24.39 -1.23 -16.78
CA VAL A 158 -23.99 -0.60 -15.53
C VAL A 158 -23.71 0.87 -15.78
N THR A 159 -24.45 1.76 -15.12
CA THR A 159 -24.16 3.19 -15.15
C THR A 159 -23.02 3.49 -14.20
N VAL A 160 -21.89 3.94 -14.71
CA VAL A 160 -20.76 4.35 -13.84
C VAL A 160 -20.78 5.86 -13.67
N GLU A 161 -20.96 6.33 -12.43
CA GLU A 161 -20.85 7.73 -12.07
C GLU A 161 -19.47 8.03 -11.50
N ASN A 162 -18.77 9.02 -12.09
CA ASN A 162 -17.54 9.53 -11.53
C ASN A 162 -17.84 10.42 -10.32
N VAL A 163 -17.66 9.86 -9.13
CA VAL A 163 -17.90 10.55 -7.85
C VAL A 163 -16.58 10.91 -7.18
N GLY A 164 -16.55 12.02 -6.44
CA GLY A 164 -15.36 12.35 -5.62
C GLY A 164 -15.27 11.46 -4.39
N PHE A 165 -14.05 11.18 -3.92
CA PHE A 165 -13.81 10.39 -2.71
C PHE A 165 -14.61 10.87 -1.47
N PRO A 166 -14.75 12.19 -1.19
CA PRO A 166 -15.47 12.65 0.00
C PRO A 166 -16.98 12.34 -0.02
N VAL A 167 -17.56 12.17 -1.20
CA VAL A 167 -19.02 11.97 -1.37
C VAL A 167 -19.41 10.54 -1.71
N ARG A 168 -18.44 9.66 -1.96
CA ARG A 168 -18.67 8.28 -2.39
C ARG A 168 -19.57 7.49 -1.45
N GLU A 169 -19.17 7.35 -0.18
CA GLU A 169 -19.96 6.65 0.84
C GLU A 169 -21.27 7.39 1.19
N PRO A 170 -21.32 8.73 1.31
CA PRO A 170 -22.58 9.48 1.41
C PRO A 170 -23.57 9.16 0.30
N MET A 171 -23.15 9.13 -0.95
CA MET A 171 -24.04 8.84 -2.09
C MET A 171 -24.63 7.43 -2.02
N LEU A 172 -23.85 6.44 -1.58
CA LEU A 172 -24.35 5.08 -1.35
C LEU A 172 -25.36 5.04 -0.17
N ALA A 173 -25.02 5.67 0.94
CA ALA A 173 -25.89 5.72 2.11
C ALA A 173 -27.26 6.37 1.78
N ASP A 174 -27.23 7.47 1.02
CA ASP A 174 -28.41 8.21 0.57
C ASP A 174 -29.18 7.49 -0.56
N GLY A 175 -28.64 6.41 -1.14
CA GLY A 175 -29.26 5.69 -2.26
C GLY A 175 -29.18 6.44 -3.60
N LYS A 176 -28.24 7.38 -3.76
CA LYS A 176 -27.97 8.07 -5.03
C LYS A 176 -27.19 7.20 -6.01
N VAL A 177 -26.43 6.24 -5.47
CA VAL A 177 -25.79 5.14 -6.22
C VAL A 177 -26.16 3.83 -5.52
N ASP A 178 -26.14 2.71 -6.26
CA ASP A 178 -26.49 1.38 -5.76
C ASP A 178 -25.28 0.64 -5.19
N ALA A 179 -24.09 0.94 -5.71
CA ALA A 179 -22.84 0.36 -5.30
C ALA A 179 -21.70 1.38 -5.46
N ILE A 180 -20.57 1.13 -4.81
CA ILE A 180 -19.36 1.93 -4.96
C ILE A 180 -18.14 1.02 -5.13
N THR A 181 -17.10 1.52 -5.83
CA THR A 181 -15.77 0.94 -5.73
C THR A 181 -15.03 1.53 -4.53
N GLY A 182 -14.10 0.76 -3.95
CA GLY A 182 -13.25 1.25 -2.88
C GLY A 182 -12.42 0.15 -2.23
N PHE A 183 -11.66 0.54 -1.22
CA PHE A 183 -10.96 -0.40 -0.36
C PHE A 183 -11.94 -0.90 0.72
N SER A 184 -12.04 -2.21 0.87
CA SER A 184 -13.01 -2.89 1.73
C SER A 184 -13.06 -2.30 3.14
N PHE A 185 -11.92 -2.18 3.79
CA PHE A 185 -11.82 -1.66 5.16
C PHE A 185 -12.15 -0.15 5.25
N SER A 186 -11.83 0.67 4.22
CA SER A 186 -12.16 2.09 4.25
C SER A 186 -13.66 2.31 4.05
N SER A 187 -14.23 1.77 2.97
CA SER A 187 -15.64 2.00 2.65
C SER A 187 -16.57 1.38 3.68
N TYR A 188 -16.25 0.17 4.19
CA TYR A 188 -17.04 -0.48 5.23
C TYR A 188 -17.16 0.39 6.49
N PHE A 189 -16.04 0.78 7.07
CA PHE A 189 -16.07 1.57 8.31
C PHE A 189 -16.58 2.99 8.11
N ASN A 190 -16.34 3.61 6.93
CA ASN A 190 -16.93 4.90 6.62
C ASN A 190 -18.47 4.86 6.57
N LEU A 191 -19.05 3.76 6.06
CA LEU A 191 -20.53 3.58 6.09
C LEU A 191 -21.05 3.37 7.51
N LEU A 192 -20.33 2.60 8.36
CA LEU A 192 -20.71 2.44 9.76
C LEU A 192 -20.70 3.78 10.50
N GLN A 193 -19.70 4.64 10.26
CA GLN A 193 -19.63 5.98 10.83
C GLN A 193 -20.80 6.90 10.37
N LYS A 194 -21.45 6.57 9.24
CA LYS A 194 -22.68 7.24 8.78
C LYS A 194 -23.96 6.65 9.35
N GLY A 195 -23.85 5.71 10.30
CA GLY A 195 -24.99 5.09 10.94
C GLY A 195 -25.59 3.91 10.17
N ILE A 196 -24.95 3.45 9.08
CA ILE A 196 -25.36 2.21 8.42
C ILE A 196 -24.97 1.03 9.32
N LYS A 197 -25.88 0.11 9.52
CA LYS A 197 -25.65 -1.06 10.38
C LYS A 197 -24.71 -2.06 9.68
N PRO A 198 -23.87 -2.80 10.45
CA PRO A 198 -22.95 -3.80 9.89
C PRO A 198 -23.64 -4.84 8.98
N GLU A 199 -24.81 -5.32 9.36
CA GLU A 199 -25.60 -6.32 8.62
C GLU A 199 -26.11 -5.80 7.27
N ASP A 200 -26.26 -4.47 7.13
CA ASP A 200 -26.74 -3.83 5.92
C ASP A 200 -25.61 -3.58 4.90
N VAL A 201 -24.35 -3.58 5.33
CA VAL A 201 -23.22 -3.39 4.41
C VAL A 201 -22.80 -4.73 3.79
N LYS A 202 -22.73 -4.77 2.46
CA LYS A 202 -22.25 -5.91 1.69
C LYS A 202 -20.95 -5.53 1.00
N VAL A 203 -19.88 -6.27 1.28
CA VAL A 203 -18.56 -6.10 0.68
C VAL A 203 -18.26 -7.29 -0.20
N MET A 204 -18.05 -7.06 -1.49
CA MET A 204 -17.56 -8.06 -2.44
C MET A 204 -16.10 -7.74 -2.74
N LEU A 205 -15.17 -8.49 -2.15
CA LEU A 205 -13.76 -8.40 -2.51
C LEU A 205 -13.57 -8.92 -3.93
N MET A 206 -12.98 -8.14 -4.81
CA MET A 206 -12.76 -8.55 -6.21
C MET A 206 -11.90 -9.81 -6.30
N ALA A 207 -11.01 -10.03 -5.33
CA ALA A 207 -10.19 -11.24 -5.24
C ALA A 207 -11.00 -12.52 -4.96
N ASP A 208 -12.15 -12.42 -4.32
CA ASP A 208 -13.04 -13.57 -4.06
C ASP A 208 -13.89 -13.92 -5.30
N TYR A 209 -13.82 -13.07 -6.34
CA TYR A 209 -14.54 -13.21 -7.60
C TYR A 209 -13.58 -13.28 -8.80
N GLY A 210 -12.45 -13.95 -8.63
CA GLY A 210 -11.57 -14.37 -9.72
C GLY A 210 -10.40 -13.43 -10.06
N LEU A 211 -10.28 -12.26 -9.44
CA LEU A 211 -9.11 -11.41 -9.68
C LEU A 211 -7.91 -11.84 -8.83
N VAL A 212 -6.91 -12.47 -9.44
CA VAL A 212 -5.68 -12.94 -8.76
C VAL A 212 -4.63 -11.82 -8.63
N LEU A 213 -5.06 -10.59 -8.42
CA LEU A 213 -4.20 -9.41 -8.35
C LEU A 213 -3.44 -9.34 -7.02
N TYR A 214 -2.40 -8.53 -7.02
CA TYR A 214 -1.81 -7.96 -5.81
C TYR A 214 -2.44 -6.59 -5.51
N GLY A 215 -2.24 -6.09 -4.28
CA GLY A 215 -2.68 -4.75 -3.89
C GLY A 215 -1.57 -3.72 -3.93
N ASN A 216 -1.49 -2.89 -2.88
CA ASN A 216 -0.52 -1.81 -2.81
C ASN A 216 0.88 -2.30 -2.43
N ALA A 217 1.87 -1.71 -3.08
CA ALA A 217 3.30 -1.90 -2.86
C ALA A 217 3.99 -0.58 -2.54
N VAL A 218 5.16 -0.64 -1.93
CA VAL A 218 6.09 0.48 -1.92
C VAL A 218 6.72 0.58 -3.30
N ILE A 219 6.54 1.74 -3.92
CA ILE A 219 7.04 2.09 -5.25
C ILE A 219 8.14 3.13 -5.10
N VAL A 220 9.19 3.02 -5.87
CA VAL A 220 10.35 3.91 -5.85
C VAL A 220 10.57 4.58 -7.21
N ASN A 221 11.06 5.81 -7.19
CA ASN A 221 11.65 6.44 -8.37
C ASN A 221 13.00 5.78 -8.64
N GLU A 222 13.21 5.20 -9.83
CA GLU A 222 14.43 4.43 -10.15
C GLU A 222 15.70 5.29 -10.14
N ALA A 223 15.61 6.56 -10.52
CA ALA A 223 16.75 7.47 -10.47
C ALA A 223 17.18 7.71 -9.00
N PHE A 224 16.20 7.87 -8.09
CA PHE A 224 16.49 7.95 -6.66
C PHE A 224 17.08 6.64 -6.13
N ALA A 225 16.51 5.50 -6.49
CA ALA A 225 16.99 4.18 -6.06
C ALA A 225 18.44 3.93 -6.51
N LYS A 226 18.76 4.28 -7.75
CA LYS A 226 20.12 4.18 -8.30
C LYS A 226 21.12 5.09 -7.57
N ALA A 227 20.72 6.29 -7.22
CA ALA A 227 21.57 7.26 -6.52
C ALA A 227 21.72 6.93 -5.02
N ASN A 228 20.70 6.30 -4.40
CA ASN A 228 20.61 6.08 -2.95
C ASN A 228 20.19 4.64 -2.59
N PRO A 229 20.87 3.60 -3.10
CA PRO A 229 20.41 2.20 -2.92
C PRO A 229 20.38 1.79 -1.44
N ALA A 230 21.33 2.26 -0.63
CA ALA A 230 21.37 1.98 0.81
C ALA A 230 20.17 2.60 1.54
N ALA A 231 19.73 3.81 1.17
CA ALA A 231 18.58 4.47 1.74
C ALA A 231 17.28 3.73 1.40
N VAL A 232 17.13 3.25 0.16
CA VAL A 232 15.96 2.44 -0.24
C VAL A 232 15.93 1.12 0.53
N ALA A 233 17.04 0.41 0.62
CA ALA A 233 17.14 -0.84 1.38
C ALA A 233 16.86 -0.60 2.88
N GLY A 234 17.36 0.49 3.47
CA GLY A 234 17.09 0.89 4.84
C GLY A 234 15.61 1.20 5.06
N PHE A 235 14.97 1.95 4.13
CA PHE A 235 13.55 2.23 4.17
C PHE A 235 12.71 0.96 4.17
N VAL A 236 13.01 0.03 3.28
CA VAL A 236 12.33 -1.27 3.17
C VAL A 236 12.48 -2.08 4.47
N ARG A 237 13.70 -2.21 5.01
CA ARG A 237 13.93 -2.94 6.29
C ARG A 237 13.17 -2.31 7.45
N ALA A 238 13.20 -1.00 7.60
CA ALA A 238 12.50 -0.28 8.64
C ALA A 238 10.98 -0.42 8.53
N THR A 239 10.44 -0.34 7.31
CA THR A 239 9.01 -0.53 7.06
C THR A 239 8.58 -1.96 7.38
N ILE A 240 9.36 -2.97 7.02
CA ILE A 240 9.10 -4.38 7.37
C ILE A 240 9.05 -4.56 8.89
N LYS A 241 9.99 -3.97 9.64
CA LYS A 241 9.96 -3.96 11.11
C LYS A 241 8.67 -3.31 11.64
N GLY A 242 8.24 -2.21 11.01
CA GLY A 242 6.97 -1.54 11.32
C GLY A 242 5.77 -2.44 11.08
N ILE A 243 5.72 -3.17 9.96
CA ILE A 243 4.64 -4.12 9.64
C ILE A 243 4.62 -5.27 10.67
N ILE A 244 5.76 -5.92 10.92
CA ILE A 244 5.87 -7.02 11.88
C ILE A 244 5.41 -6.58 13.28
N TYR A 245 5.86 -5.40 13.72
CA TYR A 245 5.43 -4.83 15.00
C TYR A 245 3.93 -4.58 15.04
N THR A 246 3.39 -3.97 13.99
CA THR A 246 1.96 -3.62 13.88
C THR A 246 1.06 -4.85 13.88
N VAL A 247 1.45 -5.90 13.17
CA VAL A 247 0.71 -7.17 13.14
C VAL A 247 0.67 -7.82 14.54
N ALA A 248 1.79 -7.79 15.25
CA ALA A 248 1.90 -8.37 16.58
C ALA A 248 1.24 -7.52 17.69
N ASN A 249 1.14 -6.19 17.49
CA ASN A 249 0.69 -5.23 18.52
C ASN A 249 -0.24 -4.16 17.95
N PRO A 250 -1.40 -4.53 17.36
CA PRO A 250 -2.26 -3.56 16.66
C PRO A 250 -2.83 -2.48 17.59
N GLU A 251 -3.10 -2.80 18.88
CA GLU A 251 -3.58 -1.85 19.89
C GLU A 251 -2.53 -0.79 20.28
N ASP A 252 -1.25 -1.12 20.21
CA ASP A 252 -0.20 -0.12 20.42
C ASP A 252 0.08 0.65 19.13
N ALA A 253 0.08 -0.05 18.01
CA ALA A 253 0.36 0.53 16.69
C ALA A 253 -0.64 1.62 16.29
N ILE A 254 -1.93 1.47 16.64
CA ILE A 254 -2.94 2.47 16.29
C ILE A 254 -2.69 3.83 16.94
N LYS A 255 -2.04 3.87 18.09
CA LYS A 255 -1.68 5.12 18.77
C LYS A 255 -0.78 6.00 17.90
N SER A 256 0.07 5.39 17.06
CA SER A 256 0.92 6.12 16.11
C SER A 256 0.11 6.79 14.98
N VAL A 257 -1.01 6.19 14.58
CA VAL A 257 -1.95 6.81 13.66
C VAL A 257 -2.69 7.96 14.33
N MET A 258 -3.20 7.74 15.54
CA MET A 258 -4.00 8.73 16.25
C MET A 258 -3.23 10.01 16.59
N LYS A 259 -1.93 9.94 16.79
CA LYS A 259 -1.07 11.15 16.91
C LYS A 259 -1.11 12.06 15.67
N ARG A 260 -1.53 11.55 14.50
CA ARG A 260 -1.52 12.21 13.19
C ARG A 260 -2.90 12.33 12.55
N ASN A 261 -3.90 11.68 13.14
CA ASN A 261 -5.30 11.72 12.78
C ASN A 261 -6.15 12.16 13.99
N GLU A 262 -6.04 13.45 14.32
CA GLU A 262 -6.66 14.04 15.52
C GLU A 262 -8.21 13.97 15.51
N THR A 263 -8.82 13.86 14.33
CA THR A 263 -10.28 13.77 14.17
C THR A 263 -10.82 12.34 14.05
N GLY A 264 -9.91 11.34 14.05
CA GLY A 264 -10.26 9.93 13.94
C GLY A 264 -10.85 9.35 15.23
N ASP A 265 -11.68 8.33 15.08
CA ASP A 265 -12.13 7.49 16.21
C ASP A 265 -11.17 6.31 16.36
N GLU A 266 -10.45 6.22 17.49
CA GLU A 266 -9.44 5.17 17.72
C GLU A 266 -10.01 3.76 17.60
N LYS A 267 -11.24 3.52 18.07
CA LYS A 267 -11.88 2.19 17.99
C LYS A 267 -12.17 1.81 16.55
N VAL A 268 -12.65 2.76 15.75
CA VAL A 268 -12.90 2.56 14.31
C VAL A 268 -11.58 2.32 13.58
N GLU A 269 -10.56 3.13 13.84
CA GLU A 269 -9.27 3.01 13.16
C GLU A 269 -8.54 1.71 13.56
N LEU A 270 -8.67 1.26 14.82
CA LEU A 270 -8.16 -0.04 15.25
C LEU A 270 -8.90 -1.20 14.56
N ALA A 271 -10.22 -1.12 14.44
CA ALA A 271 -10.99 -2.15 13.75
C ALA A 271 -10.65 -2.21 12.25
N ARG A 272 -10.47 -1.05 11.62
CA ARG A 272 -9.99 -0.90 10.23
C ARG A 272 -8.60 -1.53 10.05
N LEU A 273 -7.67 -1.24 10.96
CA LEU A 273 -6.32 -1.83 10.96
C LEU A 273 -6.37 -3.35 11.08
N LYS A 274 -7.14 -3.88 12.04
CA LYS A 274 -7.28 -5.33 12.23
C LYS A 274 -7.88 -6.03 11.00
N MET A 275 -8.85 -5.41 10.33
CA MET A 275 -9.40 -5.92 9.07
C MET A 275 -8.34 -5.95 7.98
N ALA A 276 -7.56 -4.87 7.79
CA ALA A 276 -6.49 -4.83 6.81
C ALA A 276 -5.35 -5.83 7.10
N ILE A 277 -4.99 -6.00 8.38
CA ILE A 277 -4.01 -7.02 8.77
C ILE A 277 -4.49 -8.41 8.36
N LYS A 278 -5.71 -8.78 8.76
CA LYS A 278 -6.27 -10.09 8.52
C LYS A 278 -6.47 -10.40 7.03
N ASP A 279 -7.05 -9.45 6.29
CA ASP A 279 -7.55 -9.71 4.95
C ASP A 279 -6.52 -9.40 3.85
N ASN A 280 -5.54 -8.53 4.12
CA ASN A 280 -4.65 -8.01 3.09
C ASN A 280 -3.16 -8.20 3.37
N ILE A 281 -2.72 -8.14 4.66
CA ILE A 281 -1.31 -8.15 5.02
C ILE A 281 -0.84 -9.53 5.49
N ALA A 282 -1.47 -10.09 6.53
CA ALA A 282 -1.06 -11.34 7.15
C ALA A 282 -1.74 -12.55 6.50
N THR A 283 -1.64 -12.65 5.18
CA THR A 283 -2.18 -13.77 4.41
C THR A 283 -1.39 -15.06 4.68
N GLU A 284 -1.94 -16.19 4.27
CA GLU A 284 -1.25 -17.49 4.35
C GLU A 284 0.09 -17.45 3.60
N TRP A 285 0.11 -16.82 2.41
CA TRP A 285 1.35 -16.69 1.62
C TRP A 285 2.41 -15.90 2.38
N VAL A 286 2.04 -14.73 2.95
CA VAL A 286 2.96 -13.87 3.70
C VAL A 286 3.44 -14.55 4.98
N THR A 287 2.57 -15.26 5.69
CA THR A 287 2.95 -16.04 6.88
C THR A 287 4.00 -17.10 6.54
N LYS A 288 3.87 -17.77 5.40
CA LYS A 288 4.82 -18.78 4.93
C LYS A 288 6.11 -18.18 4.39
N ASN A 289 6.05 -17.11 3.60
CA ASN A 289 7.16 -16.59 2.79
C ASN A 289 7.80 -15.31 3.35
N GLY A 290 7.13 -14.63 4.28
CA GLY A 290 7.56 -13.35 4.85
C GLY A 290 6.98 -12.16 4.10
N VAL A 291 6.97 -11.01 4.78
CA VAL A 291 6.47 -9.71 4.29
C VAL A 291 7.33 -9.21 3.13
N GLY A 292 6.73 -8.55 2.18
CA GLY A 292 7.39 -7.70 1.18
C GLY A 292 7.70 -8.37 -0.15
N GLY A 293 7.74 -9.70 -0.24
CA GLY A 293 7.97 -10.41 -1.50
C GLY A 293 6.72 -10.64 -2.33
N ILE A 294 6.89 -11.25 -3.49
CA ILE A 294 5.81 -11.69 -4.38
C ILE A 294 6.03 -13.13 -4.85
N ASP A 295 4.96 -13.79 -5.25
CA ASP A 295 5.00 -14.95 -6.14
C ASP A 295 5.03 -14.43 -7.58
N ARG A 296 6.12 -14.70 -8.31
CA ARG A 296 6.32 -14.18 -9.67
C ARG A 296 5.32 -14.73 -10.68
N ASP A 297 4.93 -15.99 -10.53
CA ASP A 297 3.94 -16.62 -11.43
C ASP A 297 2.56 -16.01 -11.20
N ARG A 298 2.18 -15.75 -9.94
CA ARG A 298 0.96 -15.01 -9.63
C ARG A 298 1.03 -13.58 -10.16
N MET A 299 2.17 -12.89 -10.06
CA MET A 299 2.32 -11.53 -10.62
C MET A 299 2.18 -11.52 -12.13
N ASN A 300 2.74 -12.50 -12.84
CA ASN A 300 2.55 -12.62 -14.29
C ASN A 300 1.07 -12.89 -14.64
N LYS A 301 0.38 -13.79 -13.92
CA LYS A 301 -1.06 -14.00 -14.09
C LYS A 301 -1.88 -12.74 -13.81
N SER A 302 -1.48 -11.95 -12.83
CA SER A 302 -2.09 -10.64 -12.54
C SER A 302 -1.96 -9.68 -13.73
N ILE A 303 -0.79 -9.61 -14.34
CA ILE A 303 -0.54 -8.81 -15.53
C ILE A 303 -1.36 -9.33 -16.71
N ASP A 304 -1.46 -10.64 -16.90
CA ASP A 304 -2.29 -11.25 -17.94
C ASP A 304 -3.78 -10.90 -17.76
N GLN A 305 -4.30 -10.90 -16.53
CA GLN A 305 -5.68 -10.46 -16.27
C GLN A 305 -5.88 -8.98 -16.59
N ILE A 306 -4.90 -8.13 -16.31
CA ILE A 306 -4.97 -6.72 -16.72
C ILE A 306 -4.97 -6.61 -18.24
N ALA A 307 -4.14 -7.39 -18.95
CA ALA A 307 -4.03 -7.39 -20.40
C ALA A 307 -5.33 -7.78 -21.12
N VAL A 308 -6.20 -8.58 -20.49
CA VAL A 308 -7.51 -8.94 -21.06
C VAL A 308 -8.38 -7.71 -21.36
N THR A 309 -8.19 -6.62 -20.61
CA THR A 309 -9.05 -5.42 -20.71
C THR A 309 -8.28 -4.12 -20.89
N TYR A 310 -6.96 -4.20 -20.84
CA TYR A 310 -6.04 -3.10 -21.09
C TYR A 310 -5.21 -3.43 -22.32
N ASP A 311 -5.39 -2.65 -23.37
CA ASP A 311 -4.63 -2.79 -24.61
C ASP A 311 -3.27 -2.09 -24.42
N PHE A 312 -2.23 -2.91 -24.19
CA PHE A 312 -0.86 -2.41 -24.04
C PHE A 312 -0.38 -1.80 -25.35
N LYS A 313 0.10 -0.57 -25.30
CA LYS A 313 0.67 0.14 -26.44
C LYS A 313 2.09 -0.33 -26.76
N ASN A 314 2.77 -0.82 -25.73
CA ASN A 314 4.12 -1.37 -25.79
C ASN A 314 4.08 -2.88 -25.53
N LYS A 315 5.26 -3.49 -25.41
CA LYS A 315 5.32 -4.90 -24.99
C LYS A 315 4.71 -5.04 -23.60
N GLN A 316 3.79 -6.00 -23.45
CA GLN A 316 3.25 -6.36 -22.14
C GLN A 316 4.40 -6.66 -21.16
N PRO A 317 4.46 -6.00 -20.00
CA PRO A 317 5.51 -6.23 -19.03
C PRO A 317 5.37 -7.60 -18.38
N VAL A 318 6.45 -8.08 -17.78
CA VAL A 318 6.45 -9.25 -16.90
C VAL A 318 6.81 -8.84 -15.47
N ALA A 319 6.67 -9.74 -14.52
CA ALA A 319 6.83 -9.44 -13.09
C ALA A 319 8.14 -8.68 -12.77
N VAL A 320 9.27 -9.06 -13.40
CA VAL A 320 10.58 -8.43 -13.16
C VAL A 320 10.71 -7.01 -13.72
N ASP A 321 9.85 -6.63 -14.65
CA ASP A 321 9.81 -5.25 -15.16
C ASP A 321 9.14 -4.31 -14.15
N ILE A 322 8.21 -4.83 -13.34
CA ILE A 322 7.36 -4.08 -12.42
C ILE A 322 7.87 -4.13 -10.98
N PHE A 323 8.45 -5.27 -10.56
CA PHE A 323 8.86 -5.52 -9.18
C PHE A 323 10.32 -6.00 -9.10
N THR A 324 11.07 -5.48 -8.12
CA THR A 324 12.41 -5.97 -7.78
C THR A 324 12.51 -6.37 -6.31
N GLU A 325 13.19 -7.48 -6.04
CA GLU A 325 13.49 -7.96 -4.69
C GLU A 325 14.86 -7.47 -4.18
N GLU A 326 15.57 -6.68 -4.97
CA GLU A 326 16.94 -6.22 -4.70
C GLU A 326 17.13 -5.59 -3.32
N PHE A 327 16.09 -4.86 -2.84
CA PHE A 327 16.12 -4.12 -1.59
C PHE A 327 15.52 -4.88 -0.41
N LEU A 328 14.99 -6.10 -0.64
CA LEU A 328 14.40 -6.90 0.43
C LEU A 328 15.48 -7.57 1.27
N PRO A 329 15.36 -7.54 2.62
CA PRO A 329 16.22 -8.37 3.46
C PRO A 329 15.89 -9.86 3.27
N PRO A 330 16.76 -10.76 3.75
CA PRO A 330 16.52 -12.21 3.68
C PRO A 330 15.14 -12.60 4.24
N ALA A 331 14.50 -13.61 3.65
CA ALA A 331 13.14 -14.04 4.02
C ALA A 331 12.99 -14.35 5.53
N ALA A 332 14.04 -14.87 6.17
CA ALA A 332 14.04 -15.15 7.61
C ALA A 332 13.82 -13.90 8.49
N GLU A 333 14.27 -12.73 8.01
CA GLU A 333 14.13 -11.45 8.73
C GLU A 333 12.76 -10.79 8.50
N ARG A 334 11.96 -11.32 7.56
CA ARG A 334 10.67 -10.78 7.14
C ARG A 334 9.46 -11.60 7.63
N LYS A 335 9.70 -12.63 8.45
CA LYS A 335 8.64 -13.50 8.98
C LYS A 335 7.74 -12.75 9.97
N LEU A 336 6.44 -12.92 9.82
CA LEU A 336 5.48 -12.61 10.87
C LEU A 336 5.67 -13.62 12.02
N LYS A 337 5.67 -13.11 13.25
CA LYS A 337 5.88 -13.92 14.47
C LYS A 337 4.55 -14.24 15.13
#